data_ca710d5a76c8c84ff169cf49af5803e0
#
_entry.id   ca710d5a76c8c84ff169cf49af5803e0
#
_cell.length_a   1.000
_cell.length_b   1.000
_cell.length_c   1.000
_cell.angle_alpha   90.00
_cell.angle_beta   90.00
_cell.angle_gamma   90.00
#
_symmetry.space_group_name_H-M   'P 1'
#
loop_
_entity.id
_entity.type
_entity.pdbx_description
1 polymer ?
#
loop_
_entity_poly.entity_id
_entity_poly.type
_entity_poly.pdbx_seq_one_letter_code
_entity_poly.pdbx_strand_id
1 'polypeptide(L)'
;AQGLPVRFELMDYRQFNPDGKLRFDRVASIGMFEHVGHKNYRQWFGMVRRSVHEDGLCLLHTIGKNRSGTGIDPWIDKYIFPNGVLPSAAELAASAEDFVIEDWHNFGADYDRTLMAWHARFEAAWPRLKHQYDERFYRMWRYYLLCCAGTFRARDNQLWQLVLSPRGQPGGYRRPLL
;
A
#
# COMPACT_ATOMS: atom_id res chain seq x y z
N ALA A 1 1.01 -0.47 27.68
CA ALA A 1 0.21 0.41 26.84
C ALA A 1 0.63 1.84 27.12
N GLN A 2 1.04 2.62 26.13
CA GLN A 2 1.56 3.99 26.30
C GLN A 2 0.46 5.05 26.48
N GLY A 3 -0.79 4.65 26.79
CA GLY A 3 -1.90 5.58 27.03
C GLY A 3 -2.27 6.49 25.85
N LEU A 4 -1.89 6.12 24.63
CA LEU A 4 -2.25 6.87 23.43
C LEU A 4 -3.77 6.81 23.20
N PRO A 5 -4.42 7.90 22.80
CA PRO A 5 -5.85 7.94 22.50
C PRO A 5 -6.11 7.30 21.13
N VAL A 6 -5.85 6.00 21.02
CA VAL A 6 -6.00 5.22 19.78
C VAL A 6 -7.08 4.16 19.98
N ARG A 7 -7.97 4.05 18.99
CA ARG A 7 -8.99 3.02 18.91
C ARG A 7 -8.65 2.07 17.75
N PHE A 8 -8.63 0.77 18.02
CA PHE A 8 -8.44 -0.27 17.03
C PHE A 8 -9.76 -0.97 16.77
N GLU A 9 -10.11 -1.13 15.50
CA GLU A 9 -11.31 -1.86 15.09
C GLU A 9 -10.96 -2.86 14.00
N LEU A 10 -11.42 -4.11 14.15
CA LEU A 10 -11.34 -5.12 13.11
C LEU A 10 -12.64 -5.06 12.30
N MET A 11 -12.53 -4.59 11.07
CA MET A 11 -13.70 -4.32 10.23
C MET A 11 -13.35 -4.41 8.75
N ASP A 12 -14.30 -4.85 7.93
CA ASP A 12 -14.20 -4.70 6.48
C ASP A 12 -14.36 -3.22 6.12
N TYR A 13 -13.42 -2.67 5.33
CA TYR A 13 -13.47 -1.26 4.94
C TYR A 13 -14.77 -0.87 4.23
N ARG A 14 -15.44 -1.82 3.55
CA ARG A 14 -16.73 -1.59 2.87
C ARG A 14 -17.88 -1.28 3.84
N GLN A 15 -17.73 -1.69 5.09
CA GLN A 15 -18.67 -1.43 6.18
C GLN A 15 -18.32 -0.17 6.97
N PHE A 16 -17.15 0.43 6.68
CA PHE A 16 -16.71 1.63 7.37
C PHE A 16 -17.47 2.85 6.85
N ASN A 17 -18.05 3.63 7.79
CA ASN A 17 -18.70 4.91 7.53
C ASN A 17 -19.72 4.89 6.36
N PRO A 18 -20.69 3.95 6.33
CA PRO A 18 -21.58 3.76 5.19
C PRO A 18 -22.48 4.98 4.95
N ASP A 19 -22.87 5.68 6.00
CA ASP A 19 -23.72 6.87 5.99
C ASP A 19 -22.93 8.21 5.89
N GLY A 20 -21.62 8.16 5.86
CA GLY A 20 -20.75 9.34 5.73
C GLY A 20 -20.79 10.30 6.92
N LYS A 21 -21.26 9.87 8.10
CA LYS A 21 -21.34 10.73 9.29
C LYS A 21 -20.00 10.99 9.94
N LEU A 22 -19.05 10.05 9.81
CA LEU A 22 -17.71 10.22 10.34
C LEU A 22 -16.86 11.01 9.34
N ARG A 23 -16.17 12.01 9.82
CA ARG A 23 -15.25 12.83 9.03
C ARG A 23 -13.91 12.94 9.75
N PHE A 24 -12.85 12.84 9.00
CA PHE A 24 -11.47 12.89 9.47
C PHE A 24 -10.68 13.96 8.73
N ASP A 25 -9.82 14.66 9.44
CA ASP A 25 -8.89 15.62 8.83
C ASP A 25 -7.84 14.92 7.99
N ARG A 26 -7.46 13.70 8.40
CA ARG A 26 -6.44 12.90 7.71
C ARG A 26 -6.87 11.45 7.65
N VAL A 27 -6.74 10.86 6.48
CA VAL A 27 -6.94 9.43 6.22
C VAL A 27 -5.66 8.85 5.65
N ALA A 28 -5.22 7.71 6.14
CA ALA A 28 -4.07 7.00 5.60
C ALA A 28 -4.42 5.54 5.31
N SER A 29 -4.04 5.07 4.14
CA SER A 29 -4.11 3.66 3.75
C SER A 29 -2.72 3.19 3.33
N ILE A 30 -2.21 2.18 4.01
CA ILE A 30 -0.83 1.72 3.86
C ILE A 30 -0.85 0.21 3.65
N GLY A 31 -0.47 -0.25 2.44
CA GLY A 31 -0.34 -1.66 2.09
C GLY A 31 -1.65 -2.46 2.11
N MET A 32 -2.80 -1.78 2.04
CA MET A 32 -4.12 -2.43 1.98
C MET A 32 -4.68 -2.46 0.56
N PHE A 33 -4.38 -1.45 -0.24
CA PHE A 33 -5.00 -1.22 -1.53
C PHE A 33 -4.72 -2.36 -2.53
N GLU A 34 -3.59 -3.04 -2.39
CA GLU A 34 -3.20 -4.23 -3.13
C GLU A 34 -4.16 -5.41 -2.95
N HIS A 35 -4.98 -5.38 -1.89
CA HIS A 35 -5.98 -6.42 -1.57
C HIS A 35 -7.42 -5.98 -1.84
N VAL A 36 -7.63 -4.74 -2.31
CA VAL A 36 -8.96 -4.22 -2.65
C VAL A 36 -9.51 -4.86 -3.93
N GLY A 37 -8.63 -5.10 -4.91
CA GLY A 37 -8.99 -5.63 -6.23
C GLY A 37 -9.58 -4.56 -7.17
N HIS A 38 -9.20 -4.61 -8.44
CA HIS A 38 -9.47 -3.56 -9.45
C HIS A 38 -10.96 -3.20 -9.60
N LYS A 39 -11.87 -4.18 -9.41
CA LYS A 39 -13.33 -3.96 -9.49
C LYS A 39 -13.87 -3.06 -8.37
N ASN A 40 -13.13 -2.96 -7.26
CA ASN A 40 -13.57 -2.25 -6.06
C ASN A 40 -12.82 -0.92 -5.86
N TYR A 41 -11.92 -0.52 -6.74
CA TYR A 41 -11.13 0.70 -6.56
C TYR A 41 -12.02 1.94 -6.42
N ARG A 42 -13.02 2.13 -7.29
CA ARG A 42 -13.98 3.24 -7.18
C ARG A 42 -14.77 3.21 -5.87
N GLN A 43 -15.17 2.03 -5.41
CA GLN A 43 -15.88 1.88 -4.14
C GLN A 43 -14.99 2.30 -2.96
N TRP A 44 -13.70 1.93 -3.00
CA TRP A 44 -12.72 2.32 -1.99
C TRP A 44 -12.51 3.85 -1.98
N PHE A 45 -12.29 4.47 -3.14
CA PHE A 45 -12.18 5.92 -3.24
C PHE A 45 -13.45 6.64 -2.75
N GLY A 46 -14.63 6.13 -3.09
CA GLY A 46 -15.90 6.66 -2.59
C GLY A 46 -16.04 6.56 -1.07
N MET A 47 -15.56 5.48 -0.45
CA MET A 47 -15.52 5.36 1.01
C MET A 47 -14.58 6.42 1.63
N VAL A 48 -13.38 6.58 1.08
CA VAL A 48 -12.43 7.62 1.54
C VAL A 48 -13.04 9.01 1.36
N ARG A 49 -13.68 9.29 0.22
CA ARG A 49 -14.31 10.58 -0.07
C ARG A 49 -15.39 10.94 0.94
N ARG A 50 -16.18 9.96 1.37
CA ARG A 50 -17.19 10.16 2.43
C ARG A 50 -16.60 10.34 3.81
N SER A 51 -15.37 9.90 4.02
CA SER A 51 -14.74 9.85 5.35
C SER A 51 -13.74 11.00 5.59
N VAL A 52 -13.28 11.68 4.56
CA VAL A 52 -12.36 12.81 4.69
C VAL A 52 -13.12 14.14 4.66
N HIS A 53 -12.72 15.10 5.50
CA HIS A 53 -13.23 16.48 5.45
C HIS A 53 -12.89 17.13 4.11
N GLU A 54 -13.66 18.15 3.70
CA GLU A 54 -13.45 18.86 2.44
C GLU A 54 -12.04 19.48 2.34
N ASP A 55 -11.49 19.94 3.47
CA ASP A 55 -10.13 20.49 3.58
C ASP A 55 -9.12 19.44 4.08
N GLY A 56 -9.54 18.17 4.15
CA GLY A 56 -8.72 17.08 4.64
C GLY A 56 -7.80 16.50 3.55
N LEU A 57 -6.90 15.62 3.99
CA LEU A 57 -5.98 14.92 3.10
C LEU A 57 -6.11 13.40 3.28
N CYS A 58 -5.95 12.68 2.18
CA CYS A 58 -5.76 11.23 2.20
C CYS A 58 -4.38 10.87 1.67
N LEU A 59 -3.66 10.01 2.39
CA LEU A 59 -2.45 9.35 1.93
C LEU A 59 -2.79 7.92 1.49
N LEU A 60 -2.54 7.61 0.25
CA LEU A 60 -2.55 6.24 -0.26
C LEU A 60 -1.11 5.78 -0.50
N HIS A 61 -0.66 4.81 0.29
CA HIS A 61 0.63 4.15 0.13
C HIS A 61 0.38 2.74 -0.40
N THR A 62 0.81 2.46 -1.61
CA THR A 62 0.56 1.18 -2.30
C THR A 62 1.71 0.78 -3.22
N ILE A 63 1.97 -0.52 -3.29
CA ILE A 63 2.77 -1.08 -4.38
C ILE A 63 1.93 -1.02 -5.66
N GLY A 64 2.56 -0.70 -6.76
CA GLY A 64 1.92 -0.66 -8.07
C GLY A 64 2.81 -1.21 -9.17
N LYS A 65 2.27 -1.30 -10.37
CA LYS A 65 2.96 -1.78 -11.57
C LYS A 65 2.78 -0.83 -12.75
N ASN A 66 3.66 -0.92 -13.73
CA ASN A 66 3.67 -0.02 -14.88
C ASN A 66 2.49 -0.24 -15.84
N ARG A 67 1.96 -1.45 -15.92
CA ARG A 67 0.91 -1.83 -16.89
C ARG A 67 -0.32 -2.33 -16.16
N SER A 68 -1.49 -1.91 -16.63
CA SER A 68 -2.77 -2.43 -16.14
C SER A 68 -2.91 -3.92 -16.45
N GLY A 69 -3.61 -4.63 -15.58
CA GLY A 69 -3.91 -6.06 -15.75
C GLY A 69 -4.18 -6.74 -14.41
N THR A 70 -4.88 -7.85 -14.46
CA THR A 70 -5.32 -8.61 -13.29
C THR A 70 -4.37 -9.75 -12.92
N GLY A 71 -3.30 -9.95 -13.69
CA GLY A 71 -2.34 -11.02 -13.44
C GLY A 71 -1.56 -10.78 -12.14
N ILE A 72 -1.49 -11.82 -11.34
CA ILE A 72 -0.60 -11.94 -10.19
C ILE A 72 0.37 -13.08 -10.45
N ASP A 73 1.59 -12.97 -9.97
CA ASP A 73 2.53 -14.08 -10.02
C ASP A 73 1.97 -15.28 -9.23
N PRO A 74 1.85 -16.49 -9.82
CA PRO A 74 1.20 -17.63 -9.18
C PRO A 74 1.89 -18.09 -7.89
N TRP A 75 3.20 -17.87 -7.77
CA TRP A 75 3.94 -18.22 -6.58
C TRP A 75 3.66 -17.21 -5.46
N ILE A 76 3.66 -15.91 -5.78
CA ILE A 76 3.30 -14.84 -4.82
C ILE A 76 1.86 -15.01 -4.34
N ASP A 77 0.93 -15.28 -5.26
CA ASP A 77 -0.47 -15.54 -4.92
C ASP A 77 -0.62 -16.71 -3.96
N LYS A 78 0.08 -17.82 -4.24
CA LYS A 78 -0.04 -19.04 -3.44
C LYS A 78 0.58 -18.93 -2.04
N TYR A 79 1.73 -18.27 -1.91
CA TYR A 79 2.55 -18.38 -0.71
C TYR A 79 2.67 -17.12 0.13
N ILE A 80 2.43 -15.93 -0.44
CA ILE A 80 2.72 -14.66 0.22
C ILE A 80 1.47 -13.78 0.33
N PHE A 81 0.84 -13.44 -0.80
CA PHE A 81 -0.28 -12.50 -0.86
C PHE A 81 -1.44 -13.06 -1.69
N PRO A 82 -2.21 -14.01 -1.13
CA PRO A 82 -3.36 -14.57 -1.83
C PRO A 82 -4.34 -13.49 -2.31
N ASN A 83 -4.74 -13.55 -3.58
CA ASN A 83 -5.65 -12.60 -4.24
C ASN A 83 -5.14 -11.15 -4.30
N GLY A 84 -3.86 -10.90 -4.09
CA GLY A 84 -3.28 -9.57 -4.21
C GLY A 84 -3.25 -9.12 -5.68
N VAL A 85 -3.68 -7.90 -5.98
CA VAL A 85 -3.61 -7.31 -7.33
C VAL A 85 -3.00 -5.92 -7.24
N LEU A 86 -1.85 -5.75 -7.89
CA LEU A 86 -1.18 -4.45 -7.91
C LEU A 86 -1.88 -3.51 -8.92
N PRO A 87 -2.23 -2.28 -8.49
CA PRO A 87 -2.78 -1.28 -9.40
C PRO A 87 -1.72 -0.75 -10.35
N SER A 88 -2.14 -0.29 -11.52
CA SER A 88 -1.34 0.59 -12.37
C SER A 88 -1.62 2.07 -12.07
N ALA A 89 -0.72 2.95 -12.52
CA ALA A 89 -0.94 4.40 -12.41
C ALA A 89 -2.22 4.84 -13.13
N ALA A 90 -2.52 4.26 -14.29
CA ALA A 90 -3.73 4.55 -15.05
C ALA A 90 -5.01 4.16 -14.29
N GLU A 91 -5.01 2.98 -13.65
CA GLU A 91 -6.15 2.52 -12.84
C GLU A 91 -6.36 3.38 -11.60
N LEU A 92 -5.27 3.79 -10.92
CA LEU A 92 -5.34 4.70 -9.78
C LEU A 92 -5.92 6.06 -10.18
N ALA A 93 -5.37 6.69 -11.22
CA ALA A 93 -5.82 7.99 -11.69
C ALA A 93 -7.31 7.96 -12.14
N ALA A 94 -7.70 6.92 -12.88
CA ALA A 94 -9.10 6.74 -13.32
C ALA A 94 -10.08 6.45 -12.17
N SER A 95 -9.59 5.92 -11.05
CA SER A 95 -10.44 5.61 -9.89
C SER A 95 -10.53 6.76 -8.89
N ALA A 96 -9.58 7.69 -8.92
CA ALA A 96 -9.46 8.85 -8.03
C ALA A 96 -10.11 10.12 -8.59
N GLU A 97 -11.04 10.01 -9.53
CA GLU A 97 -11.65 11.16 -10.26
C GLU A 97 -12.34 12.18 -9.35
N ASP A 98 -12.78 11.78 -8.15
CA ASP A 98 -13.40 12.66 -7.14
C ASP A 98 -12.37 13.38 -6.24
N PHE A 99 -11.08 13.29 -6.57
CA PHE A 99 -10.00 13.89 -5.82
C PHE A 99 -9.07 14.71 -6.70
N VAL A 100 -8.48 15.73 -6.12
CA VAL A 100 -7.28 16.34 -6.64
C VAL A 100 -6.08 15.54 -6.18
N ILE A 101 -5.23 15.09 -7.11
CA ILE A 101 -3.95 14.44 -6.78
C ILE A 101 -2.95 15.57 -6.50
N GLU A 102 -2.69 15.81 -5.22
CA GLU A 102 -1.81 16.86 -4.74
C GLU A 102 -0.33 16.52 -4.93
N ASP A 103 -0.01 15.24 -4.76
CA ASP A 103 1.35 14.74 -4.86
C ASP A 103 1.39 13.27 -5.21
N TRP A 104 2.40 12.86 -5.96
CA TRP A 104 2.66 11.47 -6.31
C TRP A 104 4.15 11.18 -6.21
N HIS A 105 4.55 10.57 -5.09
CA HIS A 105 5.94 10.20 -4.85
C HIS A 105 6.17 8.71 -5.14
N ASN A 106 7.26 8.41 -5.83
CA ASN A 106 7.64 7.04 -6.18
C ASN A 106 8.89 6.61 -5.43
N PHE A 107 8.72 5.69 -4.49
CA PHE A 107 9.80 5.08 -3.68
C PHE A 107 10.25 3.71 -4.22
N GLY A 108 9.89 3.34 -5.44
CA GLY A 108 10.17 2.01 -5.96
C GLY A 108 11.66 1.65 -5.92
N ALA A 109 12.55 2.60 -6.23
CA ALA A 109 14.01 2.38 -6.15
C ALA A 109 14.51 2.21 -4.70
N ASP A 110 13.86 2.87 -3.74
CA ASP A 110 14.23 2.76 -2.32
C ASP A 110 13.75 1.45 -1.71
N TYR A 111 12.65 0.90 -2.24
CA TYR A 111 12.10 -0.34 -1.71
C TYR A 111 12.96 -1.56 -2.05
N ASP A 112 13.71 -1.55 -3.15
CA ASP A 112 14.77 -2.54 -3.40
C ASP A 112 15.76 -2.56 -2.22
N ARG A 113 16.26 -1.40 -1.79
CA ARG A 113 17.16 -1.29 -0.63
C ARG A 113 16.51 -1.79 0.66
N THR A 114 15.25 -1.48 0.87
CA THR A 114 14.48 -1.95 2.03
C THR A 114 14.39 -3.48 2.05
N LEU A 115 14.05 -4.11 0.92
CA LEU A 115 13.94 -5.56 0.80
C LEU A 115 15.31 -6.24 0.99
N MET A 116 16.38 -5.66 0.47
CA MET A 116 17.74 -6.16 0.69
C MET A 116 18.18 -6.04 2.16
N ALA A 117 17.79 -4.95 2.85
CA ALA A 117 18.03 -4.81 4.28
C ALA A 117 17.22 -5.83 5.10
N TRP A 118 15.98 -6.12 4.71
CA TRP A 118 15.19 -7.18 5.33
C TRP A 118 15.82 -8.56 5.10
N HIS A 119 16.31 -8.83 3.89
CA HIS A 119 17.01 -10.07 3.57
C HIS A 119 18.25 -10.24 4.47
N ALA A 120 19.10 -9.23 4.57
CA ALA A 120 20.29 -9.30 5.41
C ALA A 120 19.97 -9.55 6.89
N ARG A 121 18.91 -8.90 7.42
CA ARG A 121 18.44 -9.13 8.80
C ARG A 121 17.86 -10.52 8.98
N PHE A 122 17.14 -11.04 8.00
CA PHE A 122 16.58 -12.38 8.03
C PHE A 122 17.71 -13.44 8.08
N GLU A 123 18.73 -13.32 7.21
CA GLU A 123 19.89 -14.20 7.20
C GLU A 123 20.60 -14.19 8.58
N ALA A 124 20.87 -13.01 9.12
CA ALA A 124 21.49 -12.87 10.42
C ALA A 124 20.64 -13.43 11.58
N ALA A 125 19.33 -13.38 11.46
CA ALA A 125 18.40 -13.90 12.47
C ALA A 125 18.15 -15.41 12.34
N TRP A 126 18.42 -16.03 11.19
CA TRP A 126 18.08 -17.41 10.90
C TRP A 126 18.60 -18.43 11.94
N PRO A 127 19.83 -18.34 12.48
CA PRO A 127 20.30 -19.28 13.51
C PRO A 127 19.37 -19.35 14.74
N ARG A 128 18.65 -18.26 15.04
CA ARG A 128 17.68 -18.20 16.15
C ARG A 128 16.28 -18.63 15.72
N LEU A 129 15.92 -18.45 14.44
CA LEU A 129 14.60 -18.75 13.90
C LEU A 129 14.42 -20.21 13.49
N LYS A 130 15.49 -20.91 13.12
CA LYS A 130 15.47 -22.31 12.65
C LYS A 130 14.88 -23.33 13.64
N HIS A 131 14.71 -22.96 14.90
CA HIS A 131 14.04 -23.79 15.91
C HIS A 131 12.51 -23.66 15.86
N GLN A 132 11.98 -22.63 15.19
CA GLN A 132 10.55 -22.35 15.05
C GLN A 132 10.05 -22.57 13.62
N TYR A 133 10.95 -22.48 12.64
CA TYR A 133 10.64 -22.57 11.22
C TYR A 133 11.54 -23.60 10.54
N ASP A 134 10.99 -24.30 9.56
CA ASP A 134 11.71 -25.31 8.80
C ASP A 134 12.54 -24.71 7.64
N GLU A 135 13.36 -25.55 7.01
CA GLU A 135 14.19 -25.19 5.87
C GLU A 135 13.37 -24.79 4.64
N ARG A 136 12.13 -25.26 4.52
CA ARG A 136 11.22 -24.86 3.46
C ARG A 136 10.80 -23.41 3.63
N PHE A 137 10.47 -22.99 4.86
CA PHE A 137 10.16 -21.58 5.16
C PHE A 137 11.37 -20.69 4.88
N TYR A 138 12.59 -21.10 5.26
CA TYR A 138 13.80 -20.34 4.96
C TYR A 138 13.95 -20.05 3.48
N ARG A 139 13.89 -21.09 2.62
CA ARG A 139 13.99 -20.93 1.18
C ARG A 139 12.88 -20.08 0.59
N MET A 140 11.65 -20.27 1.07
CA MET A 140 10.48 -19.51 0.63
C MET A 140 10.63 -18.02 0.95
N TRP A 141 10.99 -17.69 2.17
CA TRP A 141 11.12 -16.30 2.61
C TRP A 141 12.30 -15.59 1.95
N ARG A 142 13.40 -16.28 1.83
CA ARG A 142 14.58 -15.80 1.09
C ARG A 142 14.25 -15.52 -0.38
N TYR A 143 13.58 -16.45 -1.04
CA TYR A 143 13.14 -16.27 -2.43
C TYR A 143 12.23 -15.06 -2.58
N TYR A 144 11.23 -14.93 -1.70
CA TYR A 144 10.32 -13.79 -1.68
C TYR A 144 11.06 -12.45 -1.63
N LEU A 145 11.94 -12.28 -0.66
CA LEU A 145 12.67 -11.02 -0.46
C LEU A 145 13.55 -10.68 -1.66
N LEU A 146 14.29 -11.65 -2.18
CA LEU A 146 15.21 -11.44 -3.32
C LEU A 146 14.45 -11.25 -4.64
N CYS A 147 13.39 -12.01 -4.88
CA CYS A 147 12.56 -11.87 -6.08
C CYS A 147 11.90 -10.48 -6.11
N CYS A 148 11.28 -10.06 -5.00
CA CYS A 148 10.68 -8.73 -4.91
C CYS A 148 11.71 -7.61 -5.05
N ALA A 149 12.90 -7.73 -4.43
CA ALA A 149 13.99 -6.76 -4.63
C ALA A 149 14.36 -6.66 -6.12
N GLY A 150 14.42 -7.80 -6.83
CA GLY A 150 14.65 -7.87 -8.27
C GLY A 150 13.62 -7.11 -9.09
N THR A 151 12.32 -7.27 -8.79
CA THR A 151 11.23 -6.59 -9.52
C THR A 151 11.24 -5.07 -9.32
N PHE A 152 11.57 -4.59 -8.11
CA PHE A 152 11.76 -3.15 -7.87
C PHE A 152 13.01 -2.60 -8.54
N ARG A 153 14.11 -3.35 -8.53
CA ARG A 153 15.37 -2.99 -9.22
C ARG A 153 15.18 -2.93 -10.73
N ALA A 154 14.44 -3.87 -11.30
CA ALA A 154 14.07 -3.89 -12.72
C ALA A 154 13.04 -2.79 -13.08
N ARG A 155 12.49 -2.07 -12.09
CA ARG A 155 11.44 -1.06 -12.26
C ARG A 155 10.12 -1.61 -12.80
N ASP A 156 9.87 -2.90 -12.68
CA ASP A 156 8.59 -3.53 -13.00
C ASP A 156 7.53 -3.18 -11.94
N ASN A 157 7.92 -3.26 -10.66
CA ASN A 157 7.12 -2.79 -9.56
C ASN A 157 7.54 -1.38 -9.13
N GLN A 158 6.57 -0.63 -8.63
CA GLN A 158 6.72 0.69 -8.06
C GLN A 158 6.16 0.71 -6.64
N LEU A 159 6.58 1.66 -5.82
CA LEU A 159 5.97 1.96 -4.54
C LEU A 159 5.56 3.42 -4.54
N TRP A 160 4.28 3.69 -4.40
CA TRP A 160 3.76 5.04 -4.51
C TRP A 160 3.17 5.53 -3.19
N GLN A 161 3.36 6.82 -2.96
CA GLN A 161 2.60 7.60 -2.00
C GLN A 161 1.85 8.69 -2.77
N LEU A 162 0.53 8.58 -2.81
CA LEU A 162 -0.36 9.60 -3.37
C LEU A 162 -0.95 10.41 -2.23
N VAL A 163 -0.84 11.73 -2.32
CA VAL A 163 -1.58 12.64 -1.46
C VAL A 163 -2.77 13.17 -2.24
N LEU A 164 -3.94 13.00 -1.69
CA LEU A 164 -5.22 13.31 -2.31
C LEU A 164 -5.99 14.29 -1.45
N SER A 165 -6.65 15.25 -2.06
CA SER A 165 -7.59 16.15 -1.39
C SER A 165 -8.93 16.19 -2.12
N PRO A 166 -10.06 16.40 -1.42
CA PRO A 166 -11.38 16.49 -2.07
C PRO A 166 -11.55 17.70 -3.01
N ARG A 167 -10.91 18.82 -2.71
CA ARG A 167 -11.13 20.11 -3.43
C ARG A 167 -9.85 20.81 -3.87
N GLY A 168 -8.70 20.25 -3.62
CA GLY A 168 -7.42 20.94 -3.75
C GLY A 168 -7.05 21.73 -2.49
N GLN A 169 -5.78 21.75 -2.18
CA GLN A 169 -5.25 22.55 -1.06
C GLN A 169 -5.03 23.97 -1.51
N PRO A 170 -5.58 25.00 -0.83
CA PRO A 170 -5.31 26.40 -1.15
C PRO A 170 -3.81 26.69 -1.13
N GLY A 171 -3.28 27.20 -2.23
CA GLY A 171 -1.85 27.45 -2.39
C GLY A 171 -1.01 26.21 -2.74
N GLY A 172 -1.65 25.06 -2.95
CA GLY A 172 -1.02 23.77 -3.28
C GLY A 172 -0.43 23.04 -2.08
N TYR A 173 -0.32 21.72 -2.21
CA TYR A 173 0.33 20.87 -1.22
C TYR A 173 1.87 21.03 -1.28
N ARG A 174 2.50 21.08 -0.14
CA ARG A 174 3.97 21.07 -0.03
C ARG A 174 4.42 19.77 0.61
N ARG A 175 5.17 18.98 -0.16
CA ARG A 175 5.76 17.76 0.37
C ARG A 175 6.72 18.11 1.50
N PRO A 176 6.63 17.47 2.69
CA PRO A 176 7.64 17.59 3.72
C PRO A 176 9.02 17.17 3.18
N LEU A 177 10.04 17.92 3.50
CA LEU A 177 11.43 17.49 3.24
C LEU A 177 11.75 16.35 4.21
N LEU A 178 12.20 15.22 3.68
CA LEU A 178 12.65 14.06 4.45
C LEU A 178 14.14 14.19 4.77
#